data_f748ee2cc6f4709371d6762c6f4c1f2e
#
_entry.id   f748ee2cc6f4709371d6762c6f4c1f2e
#
_cell.length_a   1.000
_cell.length_b   1.000
_cell.length_c   1.000
_cell.angle_alpha   90.00
_cell.angle_beta   90.00
_cell.angle_gamma   90.00
#
_symmetry.space_group_name_H-M   'P 1'
#
loop_
_entity.id
_entity.type
_entity.pdbx_description
1 polymer ?
#
loop_
_entity_poly.entity_id
_entity_poly.type
_entity_poly.pdbx_seq_one_letter_code
_entity_poly.pdbx_strand_id
1 'polypeptide(L)'
;MHRFCEQPSYYITEKMEIVHTIKDLQAGLSAMRAQGKKVGLVPTMGALHAGHASLVKRCVAENDAAVVSVFVNPTQFNDRNDLIKYPRTPEADCRLLEECGAAFVFAPAVEEMYPEPDTRRFSYAPLDTVMEGAFRPGHFNGVCQIVSKLFDAVQPDRAYFGEKDFQQLAIIREMVRQMSYPLEIVGCPIVREEDGLALSSRNARLSAEE
;
A
#
# COMPACT_ATOMS: atom_id res chain seq x y z
N MET A 1 -50.32 15.51 2.00
CA MET A 1 -49.11 16.13 1.42
C MET A 1 -48.07 16.28 2.54
N HIS A 2 -47.29 15.22 2.82
CA HIS A 2 -46.20 15.27 3.80
C HIS A 2 -44.88 15.32 3.03
N ARG A 3 -44.18 16.45 3.13
CA ARG A 3 -42.82 16.60 2.64
C ARG A 3 -41.89 15.89 3.65
N PHE A 4 -41.27 14.81 3.23
CA PHE A 4 -40.11 14.29 3.90
C PHE A 4 -38.97 15.26 3.72
N CYS A 5 -38.54 15.87 4.79
CA CYS A 5 -37.31 16.67 4.85
C CYS A 5 -36.16 15.68 4.97
N GLU A 6 -35.46 15.41 3.86
CA GLU A 6 -34.19 14.71 3.89
C GLU A 6 -33.19 15.59 4.62
N GLN A 7 -32.80 15.17 5.81
CA GLN A 7 -31.67 15.77 6.51
C GLN A 7 -30.39 15.38 5.78
N PRO A 8 -29.51 16.33 5.46
CA PRO A 8 -28.18 15.99 4.94
C PRO A 8 -27.44 15.22 6.05
N SER A 9 -27.02 13.98 5.74
CA SER A 9 -26.09 13.25 6.58
C SER A 9 -24.79 14.05 6.62
N TYR A 10 -24.52 14.71 7.73
CA TYR A 10 -23.21 15.26 8.02
C TYR A 10 -22.26 14.06 8.14
N TYR A 11 -21.51 13.79 7.09
CA TYR A 11 -20.30 12.97 7.19
C TYR A 11 -19.33 13.76 8.06
N ILE A 12 -19.20 13.39 9.32
CA ILE A 12 -18.06 13.78 10.14
C ILE A 12 -16.88 13.10 9.45
N THR A 13 -16.12 13.84 8.67
CA THR A 13 -14.81 13.38 8.18
C THR A 13 -13.93 13.30 9.40
N GLU A 14 -13.82 12.11 10.00
CA GLU A 14 -12.79 11.86 11.00
C GLU A 14 -11.46 12.26 10.36
N LYS A 15 -10.69 13.11 11.06
CA LYS A 15 -9.41 13.60 10.55
C LYS A 15 -8.49 12.39 10.32
N MET A 16 -7.82 12.33 9.17
CA MET A 16 -6.82 11.30 8.89
C MET A 16 -5.77 11.24 10.01
N GLU A 17 -5.52 10.05 10.52
CA GLU A 17 -4.52 9.81 11.55
C GLU A 17 -3.20 9.32 10.95
N ILE A 18 -2.08 9.92 11.40
CA ILE A 18 -0.73 9.46 11.05
C ILE A 18 -0.19 8.69 12.24
N VAL A 19 0.11 7.40 12.02
CA VAL A 19 0.60 6.49 13.06
C VAL A 19 1.95 5.89 12.67
N HIS A 20 2.83 5.72 13.64
CA HIS A 20 4.20 5.26 13.44
C HIS A 20 4.49 3.90 14.07
N THR A 21 3.60 3.40 14.93
CA THR A 21 3.77 2.11 15.57
C THR A 21 2.63 1.16 15.21
N ILE A 22 2.92 -0.14 15.18
CA ILE A 22 1.92 -1.20 14.97
C ILE A 22 0.89 -1.15 16.09
N LYS A 23 1.32 -0.86 17.31
CA LYS A 23 0.45 -0.77 18.50
C LYS A 23 -0.62 0.33 18.34
N ASP A 24 -0.21 1.54 17.93
CA ASP A 24 -1.15 2.65 17.76
C ASP A 24 -2.11 2.39 16.59
N LEU A 25 -1.59 1.85 15.48
CA LEU A 25 -2.42 1.42 14.34
C LEU A 25 -3.49 0.42 14.77
N GLN A 26 -3.09 -0.63 15.48
CA GLN A 26 -4.01 -1.67 15.95
C GLN A 26 -5.03 -1.14 16.96
N ALA A 27 -4.65 -0.18 17.81
CA ALA A 27 -5.57 0.48 18.73
C ALA A 27 -6.68 1.24 17.98
N GLY A 28 -6.31 2.06 16.96
CA GLY A 28 -7.28 2.75 16.11
C GLY A 28 -8.19 1.80 15.34
N LEU A 29 -7.63 0.76 14.73
CA LEU A 29 -8.40 -0.22 13.98
C LEU A 29 -9.31 -1.11 14.84
N SER A 30 -8.94 -1.38 16.08
CA SER A 30 -9.74 -2.19 17.00
C SER A 30 -11.13 -1.60 17.24
N ALA A 31 -11.22 -0.29 17.43
CA ALA A 31 -12.49 0.40 17.60
C ALA A 31 -13.40 0.28 16.36
N MET A 32 -12.81 0.34 15.17
CA MET A 32 -13.54 0.18 13.91
C MET A 32 -14.04 -1.26 13.73
N ARG A 33 -13.19 -2.26 13.99
CA ARG A 33 -13.58 -3.68 13.91
C ARG A 33 -14.67 -4.06 14.90
N ALA A 34 -14.65 -3.52 16.11
CA ALA A 34 -15.70 -3.73 17.10
C ALA A 34 -17.07 -3.24 16.59
N GLN A 35 -17.10 -2.31 15.63
CA GLN A 35 -18.30 -1.83 14.96
C GLN A 35 -18.63 -2.60 13.67
N GLY A 36 -17.89 -3.66 13.35
CA GLY A 36 -18.07 -4.45 12.12
C GLY A 36 -17.60 -3.76 10.84
N LYS A 37 -16.81 -2.68 10.95
CA LYS A 37 -16.30 -1.92 9.81
C LYS A 37 -15.23 -2.71 9.05
N LYS A 38 -15.26 -2.58 7.73
CA LYS A 38 -14.30 -3.17 6.79
C LYS A 38 -13.08 -2.29 6.61
N VAL A 39 -11.91 -2.92 6.62
CA VAL A 39 -10.62 -2.24 6.51
C VAL A 39 -9.95 -2.61 5.20
N GLY A 40 -9.61 -1.59 4.40
CA GLY A 40 -8.77 -1.74 3.21
C GLY A 40 -7.33 -1.30 3.48
N LEU A 41 -6.38 -1.92 2.80
CA LEU A 41 -4.95 -1.58 2.87
C LEU A 41 -4.41 -1.23 1.48
N VAL A 42 -3.67 -0.12 1.39
CA VAL A 42 -2.88 0.25 0.20
C VAL A 42 -1.40 0.31 0.59
N PRO A 43 -0.59 -0.71 0.30
CA PRO A 43 0.85 -0.68 0.54
C PRO A 43 1.56 0.27 -0.43
N THR A 44 2.34 1.22 0.10
CA THR A 44 3.16 2.13 -0.72
C THR A 44 4.53 2.36 -0.09
N MET A 45 5.44 2.91 -0.88
CA MET A 45 6.76 3.38 -0.40
C MET A 45 6.85 4.90 -0.27
N GLY A 46 5.73 5.63 -0.40
CA GLY A 46 5.73 7.10 -0.47
C GLY A 46 6.10 7.63 -1.87
N ALA A 47 6.39 8.93 -1.96
CA ALA A 47 6.52 9.67 -3.21
C ALA A 47 5.31 9.43 -4.12
N LEU A 48 4.13 9.70 -3.57
CA LEU A 48 2.85 9.34 -4.15
C LEU A 48 2.53 10.20 -5.38
N HIS A 49 1.82 9.60 -6.33
CA HIS A 49 1.36 10.22 -7.57
C HIS A 49 -0.08 9.78 -7.90
N ALA A 50 -0.66 10.27 -8.97
CA ALA A 50 -2.05 9.98 -9.36
C ALA A 50 -2.35 8.48 -9.47
N GLY A 51 -1.38 7.66 -9.84
CA GLY A 51 -1.50 6.20 -9.83
C GLY A 51 -1.78 5.65 -8.43
N HIS A 52 -1.04 6.11 -7.40
CA HIS A 52 -1.33 5.73 -6.01
C HIS A 52 -2.67 6.30 -5.53
N ALA A 53 -2.98 7.55 -5.89
CA ALA A 53 -4.26 8.17 -5.55
C ALA A 53 -5.45 7.35 -6.08
N SER A 54 -5.34 6.75 -7.26
CA SER A 54 -6.40 5.88 -7.82
C SER A 54 -6.65 4.64 -6.97
N LEU A 55 -5.58 4.01 -6.44
CA LEU A 55 -5.69 2.87 -5.52
C LEU A 55 -6.37 3.27 -4.21
N VAL A 56 -5.94 4.41 -3.63
CA VAL A 56 -6.48 4.91 -2.37
C VAL A 56 -7.96 5.26 -2.51
N LYS A 57 -8.35 6.00 -3.55
CA LYS A 57 -9.75 6.34 -3.82
C LYS A 57 -10.62 5.11 -4.00
N ARG A 58 -10.13 4.07 -4.68
CA ARG A 58 -10.83 2.80 -4.81
C ARG A 58 -10.96 2.10 -3.46
N CYS A 59 -9.88 2.06 -2.67
CA CYS A 59 -9.89 1.50 -1.32
C CYS A 59 -10.93 2.19 -0.42
N VAL A 60 -10.98 3.53 -0.43
CA VAL A 60 -11.96 4.34 0.31
C VAL A 60 -13.39 4.06 -0.15
N ALA A 61 -13.61 3.90 -1.45
CA ALA A 61 -14.95 3.62 -1.98
C ALA A 61 -15.48 2.21 -1.64
N GLU A 62 -14.59 1.25 -1.40
CA GLU A 62 -14.95 -0.15 -1.20
C GLU A 62 -14.84 -0.64 0.26
N ASN A 63 -14.36 0.22 1.19
CA ASN A 63 -14.21 -0.12 2.61
C ASN A 63 -14.63 1.04 3.50
N ASP A 64 -14.89 0.76 4.78
CA ASP A 64 -15.24 1.78 5.78
C ASP A 64 -14.03 2.56 6.28
N ALA A 65 -12.84 1.97 6.21
CA ALA A 65 -11.56 2.61 6.56
C ALA A 65 -10.47 2.19 5.59
N ALA A 66 -9.73 3.17 5.06
CA ALA A 66 -8.56 2.94 4.24
C ALA A 66 -7.29 3.23 5.04
N VAL A 67 -6.42 2.23 5.16
CA VAL A 67 -5.06 2.35 5.71
C VAL A 67 -4.09 2.41 4.54
N VAL A 68 -3.25 3.44 4.51
CA VAL A 68 -2.17 3.54 3.51
C VAL A 68 -0.84 3.45 4.23
N SER A 69 -0.01 2.45 3.89
CA SER A 69 1.35 2.43 4.41
C SER A 69 2.27 3.29 3.55
N VAL A 70 3.15 4.06 4.21
CA VAL A 70 4.22 4.83 3.58
C VAL A 70 5.54 4.36 4.19
N PHE A 71 6.15 3.34 3.57
CA PHE A 71 7.35 2.70 4.10
C PHE A 71 8.31 2.27 3.00
N VAL A 72 9.50 2.88 2.96
CA VAL A 72 10.57 2.50 2.03
C VAL A 72 11.26 1.24 2.58
N ASN A 73 10.85 0.08 2.08
CA ASN A 73 11.33 -1.21 2.57
C ASN A 73 12.77 -1.52 2.11
N PRO A 74 13.77 -1.57 3.01
CA PRO A 74 15.16 -1.78 2.58
C PRO A 74 15.43 -3.17 2.02
N THR A 75 14.68 -4.20 2.44
CA THR A 75 14.96 -5.60 2.09
C THR A 75 14.61 -5.96 0.64
N GLN A 76 13.83 -5.12 -0.05
CA GLN A 76 13.45 -5.34 -1.45
C GLN A 76 14.36 -4.63 -2.47
N PHE A 77 15.33 -3.83 -2.00
CA PHE A 77 16.28 -3.13 -2.88
C PHE A 77 17.54 -3.98 -3.11
N ASN A 78 17.83 -4.27 -4.38
CA ASN A 78 19.07 -4.95 -4.77
C ASN A 78 20.24 -3.97 -4.87
N ASP A 79 19.96 -2.70 -5.21
CA ASP A 79 20.95 -1.62 -5.30
C ASP A 79 20.76 -0.65 -4.13
N ARG A 80 21.84 -0.50 -3.35
CA ARG A 80 21.88 0.45 -2.24
C ARG A 80 21.70 1.90 -2.71
N ASN A 81 22.18 2.24 -3.90
CA ASN A 81 22.03 3.59 -4.45
C ASN A 81 20.57 3.89 -4.80
N ASP A 82 19.81 2.90 -5.30
CA ASP A 82 18.38 3.07 -5.55
C ASP A 82 17.61 3.30 -4.25
N LEU A 83 17.95 2.59 -3.17
CA LEU A 83 17.38 2.82 -1.84
C LEU A 83 17.68 4.23 -1.31
N ILE A 84 18.94 4.69 -1.44
CA ILE A 84 19.36 6.02 -0.96
C ILE A 84 18.67 7.13 -1.76
N LYS A 85 18.57 6.97 -3.07
CA LYS A 85 17.99 7.96 -4.00
C LYS A 85 16.47 7.85 -4.12
N TYR A 86 15.84 6.88 -3.43
CA TYR A 86 14.39 6.75 -3.50
C TYR A 86 13.74 8.02 -2.95
N PRO A 87 12.83 8.67 -3.71
CA PRO A 87 12.25 9.95 -3.30
C PRO A 87 11.41 9.81 -2.03
N ARG A 88 11.46 10.81 -1.18
CA ARG A 88 10.68 10.90 0.06
C ARG A 88 10.03 12.26 0.14
N THR A 89 8.70 12.29 0.17
CA THR A 89 7.89 13.51 0.13
C THR A 89 6.76 13.47 1.17
N PRO A 90 7.09 13.29 2.48
CA PRO A 90 6.09 12.97 3.50
C PRO A 90 4.95 14.00 3.60
N GLU A 91 5.25 15.31 3.50
CA GLU A 91 4.22 16.34 3.58
C GLU A 91 3.29 16.34 2.35
N ALA A 92 3.85 16.09 1.16
CA ALA A 92 3.06 15.98 -0.07
C ALA A 92 2.23 14.69 -0.07
N ASP A 93 2.81 13.60 0.39
CA ASP A 93 2.14 12.31 0.53
C ASP A 93 0.95 12.42 1.48
N CYS A 94 1.14 13.02 2.66
CA CYS A 94 0.04 13.20 3.63
C CYS A 94 -1.09 14.06 3.06
N ARG A 95 -0.80 15.18 2.37
CA ARG A 95 -1.84 15.99 1.73
C ARG A 95 -2.63 15.20 0.70
N LEU A 96 -1.95 14.48 -0.17
CA LEU A 96 -2.61 13.64 -1.18
C LEU A 96 -3.52 12.58 -0.55
N LEU A 97 -3.05 11.94 0.53
CA LEU A 97 -3.81 10.89 1.22
C LEU A 97 -5.04 11.45 1.95
N GLU A 98 -4.92 12.63 2.57
CA GLU A 98 -6.04 13.33 3.18
C GLU A 98 -7.09 13.71 2.13
N GLU A 99 -6.67 14.26 0.98
CA GLU A 99 -7.56 14.58 -0.16
C GLU A 99 -8.24 13.33 -0.75
N CYS A 100 -7.58 12.17 -0.69
CA CYS A 100 -8.17 10.91 -1.12
C CYS A 100 -9.13 10.28 -0.09
N GLY A 101 -9.16 10.78 1.15
CA GLY A 101 -10.04 10.29 2.21
C GLY A 101 -9.47 9.08 2.96
N ALA A 102 -8.15 8.90 3.01
CA ALA A 102 -7.52 7.86 3.83
C ALA A 102 -7.86 8.09 5.32
N ALA A 103 -8.16 7.01 6.05
CA ALA A 103 -8.42 7.08 7.49
C ALA A 103 -7.12 7.05 8.29
N PHE A 104 -6.16 6.23 7.87
CA PHE A 104 -4.85 6.10 8.52
C PHE A 104 -3.71 6.16 7.50
N VAL A 105 -2.65 6.86 7.87
CA VAL A 105 -1.32 6.76 7.25
C VAL A 105 -0.42 6.02 8.23
N PHE A 106 0.02 4.83 7.85
CA PHE A 106 0.99 4.06 8.62
C PHE A 106 2.39 4.30 8.08
N ALA A 107 3.17 5.11 8.79
CA ALA A 107 4.53 5.50 8.42
C ALA A 107 5.56 5.06 9.47
N PRO A 108 5.82 3.74 9.59
CA PRO A 108 6.70 3.19 10.61
C PRO A 108 8.19 3.46 10.30
N ALA A 109 9.01 3.45 11.34
CA ALA A 109 10.46 3.36 11.20
C ALA A 109 10.88 1.93 10.78
N VAL A 110 12.13 1.78 10.30
CA VAL A 110 12.66 0.46 9.89
C VAL A 110 12.71 -0.48 11.10
N GLU A 111 13.08 0.03 12.25
CA GLU A 111 13.20 -0.72 13.51
C GLU A 111 11.84 -1.22 14.02
N GLU A 112 10.76 -0.53 13.71
CA GLU A 112 9.39 -0.97 14.03
C GLU A 112 9.00 -2.19 13.19
N MET A 113 9.31 -2.16 11.88
CA MET A 113 8.99 -3.26 10.97
C MET A 113 9.99 -4.42 11.06
N TYR A 114 11.23 -4.12 11.41
CA TYR A 114 12.34 -5.08 11.51
C TYR A 114 13.12 -4.87 12.81
N PRO A 115 12.51 -5.17 13.99
CA PRO A 115 13.24 -5.13 15.28
C PRO A 115 14.40 -6.14 15.30
N GLU A 116 14.27 -7.20 14.50
CA GLU A 116 15.30 -8.19 14.21
C GLU A 116 15.32 -8.50 12.70
N PRO A 117 16.45 -9.00 12.15
CA PRO A 117 16.53 -9.40 10.76
C PRO A 117 15.47 -10.44 10.42
N ASP A 118 14.70 -10.22 9.37
CA ASP A 118 13.69 -11.18 8.89
C ASP A 118 14.37 -12.31 8.11
N THR A 119 14.44 -13.48 8.69
CA THR A 119 15.06 -14.66 8.09
C THR A 119 14.09 -15.52 7.29
N ARG A 120 12.80 -15.15 7.24
CA ARG A 120 11.79 -15.88 6.46
C ARG A 120 12.15 -15.91 4.98
N ARG A 121 11.91 -17.04 4.33
CA ARG A 121 12.13 -17.23 2.91
C ARG A 121 10.79 -17.51 2.22
N PHE A 122 10.49 -16.68 1.25
CA PHE A 122 9.34 -16.83 0.37
C PHE A 122 9.84 -17.25 -1.01
N SER A 123 9.27 -18.30 -1.58
CA SER A 123 9.58 -18.75 -2.93
C SER A 123 8.32 -19.26 -3.59
N TYR A 124 8.05 -18.73 -4.76
CA TYR A 124 6.84 -19.00 -5.54
C TYR A 124 7.18 -19.34 -7.00
N ALA A 125 8.19 -20.20 -7.19
CA ALA A 125 8.63 -20.61 -8.52
C ALA A 125 7.47 -21.19 -9.36
N PRO A 126 7.37 -20.86 -10.66
CA PRO A 126 8.30 -20.03 -11.42
C PRO A 126 8.03 -18.51 -11.30
N LEU A 127 7.00 -18.05 -10.55
CA LEU A 127 6.57 -16.66 -10.53
C LEU A 127 7.67 -15.68 -10.07
N ASP A 128 8.54 -16.11 -9.16
CA ASP A 128 9.61 -15.29 -8.57
C ASP A 128 10.99 -15.47 -9.23
N THR A 129 11.09 -16.34 -10.26
CA THR A 129 12.37 -16.69 -10.91
C THR A 129 12.46 -16.29 -12.37
N VAL A 130 11.35 -15.81 -12.96
CA VAL A 130 11.26 -15.33 -14.34
C VAL A 130 11.14 -13.81 -14.40
N MET A 131 11.18 -13.20 -15.58
CA MET A 131 10.97 -11.76 -15.79
C MET A 131 11.84 -10.92 -14.84
N GLU A 132 11.23 -10.00 -14.08
CA GLU A 132 11.93 -9.14 -13.11
C GLU A 132 12.67 -9.95 -12.04
N GLY A 133 12.11 -11.10 -11.61
CA GLY A 133 12.74 -11.99 -10.64
C GLY A 133 14.08 -12.56 -11.08
N ALA A 134 14.26 -12.82 -12.38
CA ALA A 134 15.53 -13.27 -12.94
C ALA A 134 16.63 -12.21 -12.87
N PHE A 135 16.26 -10.92 -12.94
CA PHE A 135 17.18 -9.78 -12.93
C PHE A 135 17.35 -9.13 -11.56
N ARG A 136 16.46 -9.45 -10.62
CA ARG A 136 16.46 -8.91 -9.26
C ARG A 136 16.42 -10.02 -8.19
N PRO A 137 17.50 -10.82 -8.03
CA PRO A 137 17.52 -11.91 -7.07
C PRO A 137 17.18 -11.43 -5.65
N GLY A 138 16.22 -12.09 -4.98
CA GLY A 138 15.81 -11.74 -3.62
C GLY A 138 14.79 -10.58 -3.52
N HIS A 139 14.53 -9.84 -4.58
CA HIS A 139 13.57 -8.74 -4.58
C HIS A 139 12.19 -9.17 -4.09
N PHE A 140 11.61 -10.18 -4.71
CA PHE A 140 10.27 -10.65 -4.34
C PHE A 140 10.21 -11.29 -2.96
N ASN A 141 11.33 -11.89 -2.47
CA ASN A 141 11.41 -12.30 -1.07
C ASN A 141 11.25 -11.09 -0.13
N GLY A 142 11.96 -9.99 -0.41
CA GLY A 142 11.82 -8.73 0.35
C GLY A 142 10.43 -8.13 0.28
N VAL A 143 9.79 -8.17 -0.90
CA VAL A 143 8.39 -7.74 -1.07
C VAL A 143 7.45 -8.59 -0.21
N CYS A 144 7.57 -9.92 -0.25
CA CYS A 144 6.72 -10.81 0.55
C CYS A 144 6.96 -10.64 2.06
N GLN A 145 8.21 -10.39 2.48
CA GLN A 145 8.53 -10.10 3.88
C GLN A 145 7.77 -8.88 4.39
N ILE A 146 7.83 -7.75 3.68
CA ILE A 146 7.14 -6.54 4.13
C ILE A 146 5.63 -6.64 3.99
N VAL A 147 5.12 -7.17 2.88
CA VAL A 147 3.67 -7.24 2.65
C VAL A 147 3.01 -8.18 3.68
N SER A 148 3.62 -9.31 4.02
CA SER A 148 3.11 -10.17 5.10
C SER A 148 3.09 -9.47 6.45
N LYS A 149 4.14 -8.70 6.80
CA LYS A 149 4.15 -7.89 8.03
C LYS A 149 3.06 -6.82 8.04
N LEU A 150 2.79 -6.18 6.90
CA LEU A 150 1.70 -5.22 6.77
C LEU A 150 0.34 -5.89 6.91
N PHE A 151 0.17 -7.09 6.36
CA PHE A 151 -1.07 -7.87 6.55
C PHE A 151 -1.27 -8.26 8.02
N ASP A 152 -0.20 -8.68 8.71
CA ASP A 152 -0.25 -9.03 10.13
C ASP A 152 -0.56 -7.80 11.01
N ALA A 153 0.00 -6.63 10.68
CA ALA A 153 -0.21 -5.39 11.44
C ALA A 153 -1.61 -4.81 11.20
N VAL A 154 -2.06 -4.76 9.95
CA VAL A 154 -3.33 -4.13 9.56
C VAL A 154 -4.50 -5.11 9.62
N GLN A 155 -4.29 -6.41 9.35
CA GLN A 155 -5.34 -7.42 9.20
C GLN A 155 -6.50 -6.93 8.31
N PRO A 156 -6.23 -6.53 7.06
CA PRO A 156 -7.24 -5.93 6.20
C PRO A 156 -8.24 -6.96 5.68
N ASP A 157 -9.46 -6.51 5.32
CA ASP A 157 -10.41 -7.30 4.53
C ASP A 157 -10.01 -7.34 3.05
N ARG A 158 -9.44 -6.23 2.54
CA ARG A 158 -8.94 -6.10 1.17
C ARG A 158 -7.61 -5.37 1.12
N ALA A 159 -6.73 -5.77 0.21
CA ALA A 159 -5.49 -5.06 -0.06
C ALA A 159 -5.36 -4.74 -1.55
N TYR A 160 -4.98 -3.50 -1.87
CA TYR A 160 -5.04 -2.91 -3.21
C TYR A 160 -3.63 -2.76 -3.78
N PHE A 161 -3.41 -3.31 -4.97
CA PHE A 161 -2.13 -3.30 -5.68
C PHE A 161 -2.33 -2.89 -7.14
N GLY A 162 -1.39 -2.12 -7.68
CA GLY A 162 -1.42 -1.70 -9.08
C GLY A 162 -1.03 -2.82 -10.04
N GLU A 163 -1.76 -2.98 -11.13
CA GLU A 163 -1.44 -3.93 -12.22
C GLU A 163 -0.15 -3.54 -12.97
N LYS A 164 0.36 -2.33 -12.76
CA LYS A 164 1.67 -1.90 -13.28
C LYS A 164 2.77 -2.87 -12.84
N ASP A 165 2.79 -3.25 -11.57
CA ASP A 165 3.74 -4.20 -11.01
C ASP A 165 3.13 -5.62 -11.06
N PHE A 166 2.80 -6.08 -12.28
CA PHE A 166 2.01 -7.28 -12.55
C PHE A 166 2.58 -8.54 -11.90
N GLN A 167 3.90 -8.74 -12.00
CA GLN A 167 4.55 -9.91 -11.41
C GLN A 167 4.47 -9.88 -9.88
N GLN A 168 4.66 -8.71 -9.26
CA GLN A 168 4.45 -8.52 -7.83
C GLN A 168 3.02 -8.88 -7.42
N LEU A 169 2.01 -8.40 -8.17
CA LEU A 169 0.61 -8.71 -7.90
C LEU A 169 0.33 -10.22 -7.96
N ALA A 170 0.88 -10.91 -8.96
CA ALA A 170 0.74 -12.37 -9.09
C ALA A 170 1.38 -13.11 -7.91
N ILE A 171 2.58 -12.71 -7.49
CA ILE A 171 3.30 -13.31 -6.35
C ILE A 171 2.55 -13.07 -5.04
N ILE A 172 2.01 -11.87 -4.83
CA ILE A 172 1.24 -11.55 -3.61
C ILE A 172 -0.05 -12.37 -3.54
N ARG A 173 -0.75 -12.54 -4.67
CA ARG A 173 -1.93 -13.43 -4.73
C ARG A 173 -1.57 -14.88 -4.35
N GLU A 174 -0.45 -15.37 -4.85
CA GLU A 174 0.03 -16.72 -4.51
C GLU A 174 0.45 -16.82 -3.03
N MET A 175 1.10 -15.79 -2.48
CA MET A 175 1.43 -15.70 -1.06
C MET A 175 0.15 -15.78 -0.20
N VAL A 176 -0.85 -14.98 -0.50
CA VAL A 176 -2.14 -14.98 0.21
C VAL A 176 -2.79 -16.35 0.19
N ARG A 177 -2.80 -17.00 -0.98
CA ARG A 177 -3.36 -18.35 -1.15
C ARG A 177 -2.61 -19.40 -0.30
N GLN A 178 -1.27 -19.42 -0.36
CA GLN A 178 -0.46 -20.42 0.35
C GLN A 178 -0.45 -20.20 1.86
N MET A 179 -0.43 -18.94 2.31
CA MET A 179 -0.45 -18.60 3.73
C MET A 179 -1.87 -18.54 4.31
N SER A 180 -2.89 -18.77 3.48
CA SER A 180 -4.31 -18.75 3.90
C SER A 180 -4.71 -17.45 4.60
N TYR A 181 -4.21 -16.30 4.14
CA TYR A 181 -4.64 -15.00 4.65
C TYR A 181 -6.12 -14.77 4.33
N PRO A 182 -6.95 -14.37 5.31
CA PRO A 182 -8.39 -14.17 5.13
C PRO A 182 -8.69 -12.79 4.54
N LEU A 183 -8.07 -12.44 3.42
CA LEU A 183 -8.23 -11.14 2.75
C LEU A 183 -8.31 -11.31 1.22
N GLU A 184 -8.91 -10.33 0.56
CA GLU A 184 -9.00 -10.25 -0.90
C GLU A 184 -7.88 -9.35 -1.46
N ILE A 185 -7.20 -9.80 -2.53
CA ILE A 185 -6.25 -8.98 -3.28
C ILE A 185 -6.94 -8.35 -4.49
N VAL A 186 -7.05 -7.03 -4.45
CA VAL A 186 -7.67 -6.23 -5.50
C VAL A 186 -6.60 -5.65 -6.43
N GLY A 187 -6.63 -6.06 -7.71
CA GLY A 187 -5.82 -5.43 -8.76
C GLY A 187 -6.45 -4.13 -9.24
N CYS A 188 -5.65 -3.07 -9.34
CA CYS A 188 -6.10 -1.76 -9.83
C CYS A 188 -5.46 -1.44 -11.18
N PRO A 189 -6.22 -0.91 -12.15
CA PRO A 189 -5.72 -0.59 -13.49
C PRO A 189 -4.53 0.39 -13.47
N ILE A 190 -3.70 0.29 -14.50
CA ILE A 190 -2.55 1.18 -14.68
C ILE A 190 -3.05 2.60 -15.01
N VAL A 191 -2.57 3.59 -14.27
CA VAL A 191 -2.71 5.00 -14.62
C VAL A 191 -1.48 5.44 -15.40
N ARG A 192 -1.69 6.18 -16.51
CA ARG A 192 -0.63 6.60 -17.43
C ARG A 192 -0.60 8.11 -17.57
N GLU A 193 0.56 8.62 -17.96
CA GLU A 193 0.72 9.98 -18.45
C GLU A 193 0.02 10.16 -19.82
N GLU A 194 -0.10 11.40 -20.30
CA GLU A 194 -0.73 11.70 -21.60
C GLU A 194 -0.03 11.02 -22.79
N ASP A 195 1.27 10.83 -22.71
CA ASP A 195 2.10 10.14 -23.72
C ASP A 195 2.00 8.60 -23.65
N GLY A 196 1.29 8.06 -22.65
CA GLY A 196 1.09 6.64 -22.44
C GLY A 196 2.09 5.99 -21.48
N LEU A 197 3.09 6.71 -20.96
CA LEU A 197 4.03 6.21 -19.96
C LEU A 197 3.28 5.86 -18.67
N ALA A 198 3.52 4.69 -18.11
CA ALA A 198 2.94 4.31 -16.83
C ALA A 198 3.47 5.21 -15.70
N LEU A 199 2.58 5.74 -14.87
CA LEU A 199 2.98 6.56 -13.72
C LEU A 199 3.88 5.78 -12.75
N SER A 200 4.99 6.40 -12.36
CA SER A 200 5.97 5.86 -11.42
C SER A 200 6.65 6.97 -10.64
N SER A 201 6.92 6.74 -9.36
CA SER A 201 7.73 7.67 -8.55
C SER A 201 9.13 7.87 -9.13
N ARG A 202 9.62 6.96 -10.00
CA ARG A 202 10.89 7.08 -10.70
C ARG A 202 10.84 7.97 -11.94
N ASN A 203 9.66 8.28 -12.49
CA ASN A 203 9.52 9.15 -13.65
C ASN A 203 10.10 10.56 -13.39
N ALA A 204 10.05 11.04 -12.13
CA ALA A 204 10.68 12.29 -11.74
C ALA A 204 12.22 12.34 -11.92
N ARG A 205 12.85 11.20 -12.24
CA ARG A 205 14.30 11.10 -12.51
C ARG A 205 14.63 11.16 -14.01
N LEU A 206 13.62 11.08 -14.87
CA LEU A 206 13.80 11.17 -16.33
C LEU A 206 14.15 12.60 -16.71
N SER A 207 15.04 12.76 -17.67
CA SER A 207 15.30 14.05 -18.31
C SER A 207 14.19 14.37 -19.32
N ALA A 208 14.17 15.61 -19.82
CA ALA A 208 13.21 16.01 -20.87
C ALA A 208 13.44 15.30 -22.22
N GLU A 209 14.58 14.64 -22.38
CA GLU A 209 14.97 13.92 -23.59
C GLU A 209 14.65 12.42 -23.52
N GLU A 210 14.45 11.88 -22.31
CA GLU A 210 14.09 10.48 -22.03
C GLU A 210 12.58 10.28 -22.02
#